data_8e41bf8e1d3834e72897775435b1f243
#
_entry.id   8e41bf8e1d3834e72897775435b1f243
#
_cell.length_a   1.000
_cell.length_b   1.000
_cell.length_c   1.000
_cell.angle_alpha   90.00
_cell.angle_beta   90.00
_cell.angle_gamma   90.00
#
_symmetry.space_group_name_H-M   'P 1'
#
loop_
_entity.id
_entity.type
_entity.pdbx_description
1 polymer ?
#
loop_
_entity_poly.entity_id
_entity_poly.type
_entity_poly.pdbx_seq_one_letter_code
_entity_poly.pdbx_strand_id
1 'polypeptide(L)'
;MPVFKLLLSLFFILPLGVSAQGWMSSERSADGVANTFRIMSYNVENFFDVYDDSLHLDDDFLPEGSYKWTSQRFVAKAARLARTVLDAGGLGPVDVIGLCEVEGDSAPHHLFHRTRLARLGYRYVVTGGDDVRGMNVAIAWQPMSFSLISHTSFSVPLPAASQRPTRRILLCSGRIASGDTLDVLMLHFPSRRGGKSADPLRQAAVKTVVRVCDSLQHCRRRPHIIVMGDCNATPTDRQLLPLRSAGLRYVPAVIPAGSPVGGTYFFRNGWSCIDQMWTCGEFRGMECQVFVRDYMLERNADGLPVPFRTYRGPSYHGGYSDHLPLVARFFLDF
;
A
#
# COMPACT_ATOMS: atom_id res chain seq x y z
N MET A 1 60.98 44.66 4.16
CA MET A 1 60.07 43.86 3.30
C MET A 1 59.66 42.64 4.06
N PRO A 2 58.42 42.54 4.61
CA PRO A 2 57.93 41.31 5.23
C PRO A 2 57.15 40.46 4.24
N VAL A 3 57.44 39.15 4.27
CA VAL A 3 56.87 38.08 3.45
C VAL A 3 55.53 37.69 4.08
N PHE A 4 54.41 37.85 3.36
CA PHE A 4 53.09 37.35 3.73
C PHE A 4 53.01 35.84 3.51
N LYS A 5 52.81 35.07 4.59
CA LYS A 5 52.46 33.67 4.53
C LYS A 5 50.94 33.55 4.40
N LEU A 6 50.47 33.05 3.27
CA LEU A 6 49.10 32.70 2.99
C LEU A 6 48.82 31.32 3.60
N LEU A 7 47.99 31.26 4.65
CA LEU A 7 47.47 30.02 5.20
C LEU A 7 46.21 29.63 4.40
N LEU A 8 46.31 28.56 3.62
CA LEU A 8 45.19 27.91 2.97
C LEU A 8 44.54 26.97 4.00
N SER A 9 43.36 27.35 4.52
CA SER A 9 42.51 26.46 5.32
C SER A 9 41.72 25.59 4.40
N LEU A 10 42.08 24.30 4.28
CA LEU A 10 41.26 23.27 3.64
C LEU A 10 40.06 22.92 4.56
N PHE A 11 38.89 23.36 4.16
CA PHE A 11 37.65 22.84 4.72
C PHE A 11 37.34 21.48 4.10
N PHE A 12 37.54 20.41 4.85
CA PHE A 12 37.02 19.10 4.52
C PHE A 12 35.51 19.10 4.79
N ILE A 13 34.74 19.19 3.72
CA ILE A 13 33.29 18.88 3.77
C ILE A 13 33.18 17.36 3.73
N LEU A 14 32.96 16.75 4.88
CA LEU A 14 32.52 15.37 4.97
C LEU A 14 31.07 15.27 4.46
N PRO A 15 30.79 14.43 3.46
CA PRO A 15 29.41 14.16 3.10
C PRO A 15 28.78 13.35 4.23
N LEU A 16 27.74 13.89 4.87
CA LEU A 16 26.83 13.14 5.72
C LEU A 16 26.09 12.12 4.85
N GLY A 17 26.72 10.98 4.65
CA GLY A 17 26.10 9.82 4.06
C GLY A 17 25.10 9.23 5.06
N VAL A 18 23.82 9.58 4.92
CA VAL A 18 22.75 8.83 5.60
C VAL A 18 22.72 7.45 4.97
N SER A 19 23.22 6.47 5.71
CA SER A 19 23.34 5.10 5.24
C SER A 19 21.96 4.45 5.07
N ALA A 20 21.64 4.06 3.84
CA ALA A 20 20.54 3.16 3.49
C ALA A 20 20.75 1.72 4.00
N GLN A 21 21.44 1.54 5.14
CA GLN A 21 22.01 0.27 5.58
C GLN A 21 21.07 -0.63 6.38
N GLY A 22 19.85 -0.20 6.71
CA GLY A 22 19.01 -1.01 7.61
C GLY A 22 18.46 -2.33 7.02
N TRP A 23 18.39 -2.47 5.69
CA TRP A 23 17.79 -3.66 5.04
C TRP A 23 18.79 -4.53 4.28
N MET A 24 19.93 -3.98 3.90
CA MET A 24 20.93 -4.72 3.11
C MET A 24 21.88 -5.59 3.94
N SER A 25 21.89 -5.45 5.28
CA SER A 25 22.84 -6.18 6.12
C SER A 25 22.47 -7.64 6.43
N SER A 26 21.21 -8.08 6.19
CA SER A 26 20.83 -9.49 6.33
C SER A 26 20.79 -10.29 4.99
N GLU A 27 21.03 -9.63 3.87
CA GLU A 27 20.98 -10.26 2.53
C GLU A 27 22.32 -10.91 2.10
N ARG A 28 23.32 -11.00 2.99
CA ARG A 28 24.63 -11.54 2.62
C ARG A 28 24.82 -13.04 2.92
N SER A 29 23.89 -13.85 2.46
CA SER A 29 24.24 -15.22 2.07
C SER A 29 23.69 -15.44 0.66
N ALA A 30 24.54 -15.87 -0.26
CA ALA A 30 24.19 -16.09 -1.65
C ALA A 30 23.02 -17.08 -1.84
N ASP A 31 22.69 -17.85 -0.82
CA ASP A 31 21.61 -18.84 -0.79
C ASP A 31 20.25 -18.28 -0.32
N GLY A 32 20.21 -17.09 0.30
CA GLY A 32 19.00 -16.53 0.92
C GLY A 32 18.12 -15.66 0.01
N VAL A 33 18.65 -15.17 -1.13
CA VAL A 33 17.94 -14.23 -2.02
C VAL A 33 16.91 -14.95 -2.91
N ALA A 34 17.16 -16.20 -3.24
CA ALA A 34 16.36 -16.96 -4.23
C ALA A 34 14.97 -17.40 -3.71
N ASN A 35 14.73 -17.40 -2.38
CA ASN A 35 13.53 -17.99 -1.77
C ASN A 35 12.68 -17.00 -0.98
N THR A 36 12.87 -15.70 -1.18
CA THR A 36 12.12 -14.67 -0.46
C THR A 36 10.98 -14.16 -1.31
N PHE A 37 9.75 -14.26 -0.82
CA PHE A 37 8.56 -13.66 -1.43
C PHE A 37 8.29 -12.29 -0.81
N ARG A 38 8.07 -11.28 -1.66
CA ARG A 38 7.88 -9.88 -1.24
C ARG A 38 6.48 -9.39 -1.62
N ILE A 39 5.78 -8.83 -0.64
CA ILE A 39 4.43 -8.30 -0.83
C ILE A 39 4.34 -6.86 -0.34
N MET A 40 3.62 -6.01 -1.07
CA MET A 40 3.45 -4.59 -0.77
C MET A 40 1.96 -4.25 -0.66
N SER A 41 1.60 -3.43 0.33
CA SER A 41 0.29 -2.79 0.45
C SER A 41 0.47 -1.28 0.43
N TYR A 42 -0.25 -0.57 -0.44
CA TYR A 42 -0.12 0.86 -0.61
C TYR A 42 -1.45 1.55 -0.90
N ASN A 43 -1.88 2.44 -0.01
CA ASN A 43 -2.90 3.42 -0.33
C ASN A 43 -2.23 4.55 -1.13
N VAL A 44 -2.67 4.74 -2.37
CA VAL A 44 -2.02 5.63 -3.34
C VAL A 44 -2.64 7.02 -3.40
N GLU A 45 -3.54 7.36 -2.50
CA GLU A 45 -4.23 8.65 -2.39
C GLU A 45 -4.90 9.07 -3.71
N ASN A 46 -6.18 8.74 -3.87
CA ASN A 46 -7.01 9.26 -4.97
C ASN A 46 -6.33 9.16 -6.37
N PHE A 47 -5.95 7.96 -6.76
CA PHE A 47 -5.36 7.73 -8.09
C PHE A 47 -6.45 7.53 -9.12
N PHE A 48 -7.08 8.65 -9.50
CA PHE A 48 -8.07 8.75 -10.57
C PHE A 48 -7.39 8.86 -11.94
N ASP A 49 -8.11 8.49 -12.99
CA ASP A 49 -7.72 8.90 -14.34
C ASP A 49 -8.27 10.33 -14.65
N VAL A 50 -8.45 10.70 -15.90
CA VAL A 50 -8.89 12.04 -16.30
C VAL A 50 -10.18 12.03 -17.11
N TYR A 51 -10.85 10.89 -17.15
CA TYR A 51 -12.09 10.69 -17.90
C TYR A 51 -13.26 10.60 -16.93
N ASP A 52 -14.36 11.24 -17.27
CA ASP A 52 -15.62 11.20 -16.53
C ASP A 52 -16.22 9.78 -16.54
N ASP A 53 -16.45 9.21 -15.36
CA ASP A 53 -17.28 8.02 -15.20
C ASP A 53 -18.68 8.42 -14.75
N SER A 54 -19.59 8.51 -15.68
CA SER A 54 -20.98 8.94 -15.47
C SER A 54 -21.76 8.11 -14.42
N LEU A 55 -21.20 6.99 -13.94
CA LEU A 55 -21.78 6.15 -12.89
C LEU A 55 -21.29 6.51 -11.50
N HIS A 56 -20.26 7.35 -11.40
CA HIS A 56 -19.60 7.71 -10.15
C HIS A 56 -19.54 9.23 -9.94
N LEU A 57 -19.25 9.65 -8.71
CA LEU A 57 -19.07 11.06 -8.35
C LEU A 57 -17.58 11.38 -8.33
N ASP A 58 -16.96 11.41 -9.48
CA ASP A 58 -15.54 11.68 -9.71
C ASP A 58 -15.25 13.05 -10.31
N ASP A 59 -16.29 13.86 -10.59
CA ASP A 59 -16.21 15.20 -11.21
C ASP A 59 -15.11 16.09 -10.63
N ASP A 60 -14.87 15.99 -9.32
CA ASP A 60 -13.81 16.76 -8.64
C ASP A 60 -12.42 16.45 -9.19
N PHE A 61 -12.19 15.23 -9.70
CA PHE A 61 -10.92 14.73 -10.25
C PHE A 61 -10.85 14.78 -11.77
N LEU A 62 -11.65 15.63 -12.40
CA LEU A 62 -11.55 15.94 -13.83
C LEU A 62 -10.64 17.18 -14.06
N PRO A 63 -10.15 17.38 -15.31
CA PRO A 63 -9.35 18.56 -15.64
C PRO A 63 -10.05 19.90 -15.33
N GLU A 64 -11.38 19.95 -15.48
CA GLU A 64 -12.25 21.10 -15.19
C GLU A 64 -12.77 21.07 -13.75
N GLY A 65 -12.64 19.94 -13.04
CA GLY A 65 -13.10 19.72 -11.68
C GLY A 65 -12.38 20.57 -10.65
N SER A 66 -12.80 20.49 -9.38
CA SER A 66 -12.27 21.33 -8.30
C SER A 66 -10.78 21.09 -8.01
N TYR A 67 -10.28 19.88 -8.25
CA TYR A 67 -8.86 19.53 -8.09
C TYR A 67 -8.03 19.82 -9.34
N LYS A 68 -8.64 20.21 -10.48
CA LYS A 68 -7.92 20.44 -11.75
C LYS A 68 -6.99 19.27 -12.09
N TRP A 69 -7.54 18.05 -12.07
CA TRP A 69 -6.78 16.82 -12.25
C TRP A 69 -6.50 16.58 -13.74
N THR A 70 -5.41 17.17 -14.24
CA THR A 70 -5.02 17.10 -15.65
C THR A 70 -4.25 15.82 -15.97
N SER A 71 -4.20 15.45 -17.26
CA SER A 71 -3.40 14.31 -17.76
C SER A 71 -1.93 14.43 -17.35
N GLN A 72 -1.37 15.65 -17.30
CA GLN A 72 -0.01 15.86 -16.84
C GLN A 72 0.17 15.47 -15.36
N ARG A 73 -0.79 15.83 -14.50
CA ARG A 73 -0.78 15.47 -13.06
C ARG A 73 -0.94 13.97 -12.87
N PHE A 74 -1.84 13.35 -13.62
CA PHE A 74 -2.07 11.90 -13.63
C PHE A 74 -0.79 11.14 -14.01
N VAL A 75 -0.17 11.47 -15.16
CA VAL A 75 1.07 10.83 -15.60
C VAL A 75 2.22 11.04 -14.61
N ALA A 76 2.34 12.25 -14.06
CA ALA A 76 3.35 12.55 -13.06
C ALA A 76 3.16 11.74 -11.77
N LYS A 77 1.91 11.58 -11.31
CA LYS A 77 1.60 10.72 -10.15
C LYS A 77 1.90 9.26 -10.44
N ALA A 78 1.47 8.74 -11.59
CA ALA A 78 1.78 7.36 -11.99
C ALA A 78 3.30 7.08 -12.00
N ALA A 79 4.09 8.03 -12.50
CA ALA A 79 5.56 7.91 -12.51
C ALA A 79 6.15 7.88 -11.08
N ARG A 80 5.60 8.67 -10.15
CA ARG A 80 6.00 8.65 -8.73
C ARG A 80 5.64 7.35 -8.04
N LEU A 81 4.41 6.85 -8.24
CA LEU A 81 3.98 5.56 -7.71
C LEU A 81 4.86 4.42 -8.24
N ALA A 82 5.16 4.44 -9.54
CA ALA A 82 6.06 3.47 -10.15
C ALA A 82 7.47 3.51 -9.53
N ARG A 83 8.01 4.71 -9.23
CA ARG A 83 9.28 4.86 -8.51
C ARG A 83 9.21 4.21 -7.13
N THR A 84 8.14 4.45 -6.38
CA THR A 84 7.96 3.85 -5.04
C THR A 84 7.96 2.32 -5.12
N VAL A 85 7.23 1.74 -6.09
CA VAL A 85 7.18 0.27 -6.29
C VAL A 85 8.56 -0.29 -6.66
N LEU A 86 9.29 0.37 -7.58
CA LEU A 86 10.64 -0.06 -7.97
C LEU A 86 11.61 -0.02 -6.80
N ASP A 87 11.61 1.07 -6.05
CA ASP A 87 12.52 1.24 -4.91
C ASP A 87 12.16 0.27 -3.76
N ALA A 88 10.88 -0.08 -3.57
CA ALA A 88 10.43 -1.09 -2.62
C ALA A 88 10.87 -2.51 -3.02
N GLY A 89 10.98 -2.75 -4.31
CA GLY A 89 11.50 -4.01 -4.87
C GLY A 89 12.99 -4.23 -4.59
N GLY A 90 13.80 -3.18 -4.53
CA GLY A 90 15.25 -3.29 -4.33
C GLY A 90 15.94 -4.00 -5.50
N LEU A 91 16.57 -5.15 -5.25
CA LEU A 91 17.27 -5.94 -6.27
C LEU A 91 16.35 -6.77 -7.19
N GLY A 92 15.08 -6.90 -6.86
CA GLY A 92 14.09 -7.64 -7.65
C GLY A 92 12.72 -6.98 -7.60
N PRO A 93 11.75 -7.44 -8.41
CA PRO A 93 10.40 -6.91 -8.34
C PRO A 93 9.71 -7.29 -7.02
N VAL A 94 8.70 -6.51 -6.62
CA VAL A 94 7.74 -6.92 -5.60
C VAL A 94 6.85 -8.01 -6.21
N ASP A 95 6.67 -9.15 -5.55
CA ASP A 95 5.94 -10.30 -6.12
C ASP A 95 4.44 -10.04 -6.21
N VAL A 96 3.86 -9.44 -5.16
CA VAL A 96 2.44 -9.04 -5.14
C VAL A 96 2.30 -7.64 -4.56
N ILE A 97 1.51 -6.80 -5.23
CA ILE A 97 1.25 -5.41 -4.84
C ILE A 97 -0.25 -5.22 -4.69
N GLY A 98 -0.70 -4.82 -3.50
CA GLY A 98 -2.06 -4.37 -3.26
C GLY A 98 -2.13 -2.85 -3.24
N LEU A 99 -3.11 -2.29 -3.94
CA LEU A 99 -3.34 -0.85 -4.02
C LEU A 99 -4.74 -0.50 -3.50
N CYS A 100 -4.82 0.55 -2.67
CA CYS A 100 -6.07 1.23 -2.32
C CYS A 100 -6.16 2.56 -3.07
N GLU A 101 -7.39 3.02 -3.25
CA GLU A 101 -7.69 4.32 -3.87
C GLU A 101 -7.25 4.41 -5.33
N VAL A 102 -7.55 3.38 -6.10
CA VAL A 102 -7.43 3.39 -7.56
C VAL A 102 -8.81 3.48 -8.20
N GLU A 103 -8.91 4.22 -9.28
CA GLU A 103 -10.11 4.31 -10.06
C GLU A 103 -10.08 3.33 -11.24
N GLY A 104 -11.17 2.58 -11.43
CA GLY A 104 -11.41 1.75 -12.61
C GLY A 104 -10.22 0.90 -13.06
N ASP A 105 -10.19 0.57 -14.33
CA ASP A 105 -9.10 -0.17 -14.98
C ASP A 105 -8.01 0.76 -15.53
N SER A 106 -8.37 1.97 -15.93
CA SER A 106 -7.50 2.92 -16.63
C SER A 106 -6.29 3.34 -15.78
N ALA A 107 -6.51 3.65 -14.50
CA ALA A 107 -5.44 4.10 -13.61
C ALA A 107 -4.39 3.00 -13.34
N PRO A 108 -4.75 1.77 -12.91
CA PRO A 108 -3.76 0.69 -12.75
C PRO A 108 -3.17 0.24 -14.10
N HIS A 109 -3.93 0.27 -15.21
CA HIS A 109 -3.38 0.01 -16.54
C HIS A 109 -2.23 0.97 -16.85
N HIS A 110 -2.45 2.27 -16.67
CA HIS A 110 -1.40 3.26 -16.90
C HIS A 110 -0.18 3.01 -16.00
N LEU A 111 -0.40 2.74 -14.70
CA LEU A 111 0.68 2.48 -13.75
C LEU A 111 1.55 1.30 -14.18
N PHE A 112 0.95 0.15 -14.51
CA PHE A 112 1.71 -1.07 -14.78
C PHE A 112 2.18 -1.21 -16.23
N HIS A 113 1.54 -0.55 -17.20
CA HIS A 113 1.84 -0.74 -18.62
C HIS A 113 2.34 0.52 -19.35
N ARG A 114 2.29 1.71 -18.72
CA ARG A 114 2.72 2.97 -19.33
C ARG A 114 3.81 3.70 -18.54
N THR A 115 4.27 3.13 -17.43
CA THR A 115 5.40 3.64 -16.64
C THR A 115 6.62 2.72 -16.80
N ARG A 116 7.65 2.97 -15.97
CA ARG A 116 8.84 2.09 -15.91
C ARG A 116 8.51 0.66 -15.47
N LEU A 117 7.37 0.44 -14.79
CA LEU A 117 6.90 -0.90 -14.38
C LEU A 117 6.52 -1.79 -15.57
N ALA A 118 6.23 -1.22 -16.74
CA ALA A 118 5.90 -1.98 -17.95
C ALA A 118 6.98 -3.02 -18.32
N ARG A 119 8.26 -2.74 -18.00
CA ARG A 119 9.37 -3.66 -18.27
C ARG A 119 9.39 -4.89 -17.36
N LEU A 120 8.65 -4.85 -16.25
CA LEU A 120 8.58 -5.96 -15.28
C LEU A 120 7.44 -6.93 -15.58
N GLY A 121 6.54 -6.62 -16.51
CA GLY A 121 5.49 -7.54 -16.96
C GLY A 121 4.43 -7.87 -15.90
N TYR A 122 4.14 -6.96 -14.98
CA TYR A 122 3.07 -7.12 -14.01
C TYR A 122 1.74 -7.41 -14.68
N ARG A 123 0.97 -8.34 -14.10
CA ARG A 123 -0.46 -8.49 -14.34
C ARG A 123 -1.22 -7.92 -13.15
N TYR A 124 -2.48 -7.53 -13.34
CA TYR A 124 -3.29 -7.00 -12.26
C TYR A 124 -4.77 -7.35 -12.44
N VAL A 125 -5.52 -7.21 -11.37
CA VAL A 125 -6.99 -7.13 -11.35
C VAL A 125 -7.40 -5.99 -10.44
N VAL A 126 -8.52 -5.37 -10.76
CA VAL A 126 -9.14 -4.28 -10.01
C VAL A 126 -10.59 -4.63 -9.71
N THR A 127 -11.13 -4.18 -8.58
CA THR A 127 -12.54 -4.39 -8.25
C THR A 127 -13.42 -3.50 -9.12
N GLY A 128 -14.66 -3.93 -9.39
CA GLY A 128 -15.72 -3.04 -9.89
C GLY A 128 -16.31 -2.21 -8.76
N GLY A 129 -16.92 -1.08 -9.11
CA GLY A 129 -17.31 -0.06 -8.15
C GLY A 129 -18.65 -0.28 -7.47
N ASP A 130 -18.61 -0.45 -6.14
CA ASP A 130 -19.75 -0.20 -5.27
C ASP A 130 -19.59 1.17 -4.56
N ASP A 131 -18.35 1.71 -4.46
CA ASP A 131 -18.08 3.05 -3.89
C ASP A 131 -18.60 4.15 -4.83
N VAL A 132 -19.35 5.09 -4.28
CA VAL A 132 -20.00 6.17 -5.06
C VAL A 132 -19.04 7.09 -5.78
N ARG A 133 -17.75 7.11 -5.41
CA ARG A 133 -16.69 7.90 -6.04
C ARG A 133 -15.87 7.11 -7.05
N GLY A 134 -16.25 5.87 -7.36
CA GLY A 134 -15.45 5.00 -8.23
C GLY A 134 -14.17 4.44 -7.61
N MET A 135 -13.98 4.60 -6.29
CA MET A 135 -12.78 4.13 -5.59
C MET A 135 -12.76 2.62 -5.45
N ASN A 136 -11.66 2.02 -5.88
CA ASN A 136 -11.46 0.58 -5.91
C ASN A 136 -10.19 0.16 -5.15
N VAL A 137 -10.02 -1.15 -5.03
CA VAL A 137 -8.76 -1.80 -4.67
C VAL A 137 -8.27 -2.65 -5.84
N ALA A 138 -6.96 -2.77 -5.98
CA ALA A 138 -6.35 -3.60 -6.99
C ALA A 138 -5.26 -4.50 -6.40
N ILE A 139 -5.02 -5.64 -7.04
CA ILE A 139 -3.87 -6.51 -6.78
C ILE A 139 -3.13 -6.69 -8.10
N ALA A 140 -1.83 -6.39 -8.09
CA ALA A 140 -0.92 -6.71 -9.18
C ALA A 140 0.11 -7.74 -8.73
N TRP A 141 0.62 -8.54 -9.66
CA TRP A 141 1.56 -9.62 -9.33
C TRP A 141 2.56 -9.88 -10.45
N GLN A 142 3.69 -10.47 -10.06
CA GLN A 142 4.68 -11.04 -10.96
C GLN A 142 4.25 -12.44 -11.40
N PRO A 143 3.98 -12.70 -12.69
CA PRO A 143 3.51 -14.01 -13.14
C PRO A 143 4.48 -15.17 -12.88
N MET A 144 5.77 -14.87 -12.74
CA MET A 144 6.80 -15.89 -12.48
C MET A 144 6.81 -16.38 -11.04
N SER A 145 6.42 -15.54 -10.08
CA SER A 145 6.43 -15.87 -8.64
C SER A 145 5.03 -16.14 -8.08
N PHE A 146 3.98 -15.61 -8.73
CA PHE A 146 2.59 -15.80 -8.34
C PHE A 146 1.75 -16.14 -9.58
N SER A 147 1.48 -17.44 -9.77
CA SER A 147 0.62 -17.93 -10.86
C SER A 147 -0.84 -17.86 -10.44
N LEU A 148 -1.56 -16.85 -10.90
CA LEU A 148 -2.97 -16.63 -10.55
C LEU A 148 -3.82 -17.86 -10.93
N ILE A 149 -4.57 -18.40 -9.97
CA ILE A 149 -5.54 -19.49 -10.12
C ILE A 149 -6.94 -18.90 -10.32
N SER A 150 -7.31 -17.96 -9.44
CA SER A 150 -8.63 -17.32 -9.46
C SER A 150 -8.60 -15.97 -8.75
N HIS A 151 -9.55 -15.12 -9.07
CA HIS A 151 -9.84 -13.91 -8.30
C HIS A 151 -11.34 -13.75 -8.10
N THR A 152 -11.73 -13.10 -7.00
CA THR A 152 -13.14 -12.82 -6.66
C THR A 152 -13.21 -11.52 -5.87
N SER A 153 -14.18 -10.68 -6.19
CA SER A 153 -14.49 -9.49 -5.41
C SER A 153 -15.76 -9.69 -4.59
N PHE A 154 -15.73 -9.32 -3.31
CA PHE A 154 -16.84 -9.48 -2.38
C PHE A 154 -17.42 -8.11 -2.03
N SER A 155 -18.71 -7.92 -2.31
CA SER A 155 -19.45 -6.76 -1.84
C SER A 155 -19.60 -6.82 -0.32
N VAL A 156 -19.50 -5.66 0.32
CA VAL A 156 -19.80 -5.50 1.73
C VAL A 156 -21.29 -5.24 1.89
N PRO A 157 -22.02 -6.05 2.65
CA PRO A 157 -23.45 -5.83 2.87
C PRO A 157 -23.70 -4.43 3.43
N LEU A 158 -24.64 -3.70 2.82
CA LEU A 158 -25.01 -2.35 3.27
C LEU A 158 -25.90 -2.44 4.50
N PRO A 159 -25.45 -2.01 5.70
CA PRO A 159 -26.29 -1.98 6.88
C PRO A 159 -27.42 -0.96 6.71
N ALA A 160 -28.60 -1.22 7.34
CA ALA A 160 -29.75 -0.32 7.27
C ALA A 160 -29.45 1.12 7.76
N ALA A 161 -28.47 1.26 8.65
CA ALA A 161 -28.02 2.57 9.15
C ALA A 161 -27.06 3.30 8.20
N SER A 162 -26.64 2.68 7.08
CA SER A 162 -25.69 3.24 6.13
C SER A 162 -26.41 3.64 4.85
N GLN A 163 -26.10 4.84 4.35
CA GLN A 163 -26.74 5.38 3.14
C GLN A 163 -26.00 5.04 1.85
N ARG A 164 -24.73 4.71 1.94
CA ARG A 164 -23.84 4.50 0.78
C ARG A 164 -23.05 3.21 0.95
N PRO A 165 -22.88 2.43 -0.12
CA PRO A 165 -21.99 1.27 -0.12
C PRO A 165 -20.53 1.67 0.04
N THR A 166 -19.67 0.69 0.27
CA THR A 166 -18.22 0.86 0.34
C THR A 166 -17.55 -0.06 -0.68
N ARG A 167 -16.23 0.08 -0.77
CA ARG A 167 -15.38 -0.69 -1.69
C ARG A 167 -15.52 -2.17 -1.45
N ARG A 168 -15.43 -2.93 -2.52
CA ARG A 168 -15.36 -4.39 -2.45
C ARG A 168 -14.03 -4.84 -1.85
N ILE A 169 -14.01 -6.05 -1.33
CA ILE A 169 -12.81 -6.75 -0.88
C ILE A 169 -12.38 -7.67 -2.03
N LEU A 170 -11.13 -7.58 -2.46
CA LEU A 170 -10.58 -8.38 -3.55
C LEU A 170 -9.77 -9.54 -3.00
N LEU A 171 -10.10 -10.75 -3.42
CA LEU A 171 -9.32 -11.96 -3.20
C LEU A 171 -8.62 -12.36 -4.51
N CYS A 172 -7.33 -12.60 -4.45
CA CYS A 172 -6.56 -13.30 -5.47
C CYS A 172 -5.95 -14.57 -4.87
N SER A 173 -6.23 -15.70 -5.46
CA SER A 173 -5.62 -16.99 -5.13
C SER A 173 -4.61 -17.36 -6.20
N GLY A 174 -3.38 -17.63 -5.84
CA GLY A 174 -2.31 -17.95 -6.77
C GLY A 174 -1.37 -19.01 -6.23
N ARG A 175 -0.72 -19.74 -7.13
CA ARG A 175 0.32 -20.70 -6.79
C ARG A 175 1.67 -19.98 -6.70
N ILE A 176 2.40 -20.22 -5.62
CA ILE A 176 3.76 -19.73 -5.40
C ILE A 176 4.79 -20.82 -5.67
N ALA A 177 6.07 -20.49 -5.65
CA ALA A 177 7.16 -21.40 -6.06
C ALA A 177 7.25 -22.70 -5.22
N SER A 178 6.81 -22.69 -3.96
CA SER A 178 6.71 -23.91 -3.14
C SER A 178 5.64 -24.91 -3.62
N GLY A 179 4.80 -24.50 -4.59
CA GLY A 179 3.64 -25.28 -5.03
C GLY A 179 2.37 -25.05 -4.20
N ASP A 180 2.49 -24.34 -3.07
CA ASP A 180 1.35 -24.00 -2.21
C ASP A 180 0.49 -22.90 -2.84
N THR A 181 -0.76 -22.80 -2.38
CA THR A 181 -1.65 -21.70 -2.74
C THR A 181 -1.52 -20.58 -1.71
N LEU A 182 -1.20 -19.40 -2.20
CA LEU A 182 -1.28 -18.16 -1.42
C LEU A 182 -2.57 -17.43 -1.77
N ASP A 183 -3.38 -17.15 -0.76
CA ASP A 183 -4.61 -16.37 -0.87
C ASP A 183 -4.35 -14.95 -0.35
N VAL A 184 -4.49 -13.94 -1.20
CA VAL A 184 -4.24 -12.54 -0.87
C VAL A 184 -5.55 -11.77 -0.93
N LEU A 185 -5.97 -11.19 0.21
CA LEU A 185 -7.12 -10.29 0.30
C LEU A 185 -6.63 -8.85 0.39
N MET A 186 -7.11 -8.01 -0.53
CA MET A 186 -6.90 -6.56 -0.50
C MET A 186 -8.18 -5.86 -0.09
N LEU A 187 -8.07 -4.93 0.87
CA LEU A 187 -9.19 -4.19 1.41
C LEU A 187 -8.89 -2.70 1.57
N HIS A 188 -9.96 -1.92 1.61
CA HIS A 188 -9.92 -0.52 2.05
C HIS A 188 -11.21 -0.23 2.84
N PHE A 189 -11.10 -0.25 4.16
CA PHE A 189 -12.26 -0.08 5.04
C PHE A 189 -12.79 1.37 5.04
N PRO A 190 -14.06 1.57 5.40
CA PRO A 190 -14.66 2.91 5.48
C PRO A 190 -13.88 3.85 6.40
N SER A 191 -13.67 5.09 5.92
CA SER A 191 -12.91 6.11 6.63
C SER A 191 -13.56 6.51 7.96
N ARG A 192 -12.74 6.92 8.93
CA ARG A 192 -13.20 7.50 10.22
C ARG A 192 -13.82 8.89 10.08
N ARG A 193 -13.69 9.55 8.92
CA ARG A 193 -14.31 10.87 8.68
C ARG A 193 -15.84 10.86 8.87
N GLY A 194 -16.47 9.72 8.64
CA GLY A 194 -17.91 9.50 8.96
C GLY A 194 -18.23 9.39 10.45
N GLY A 195 -17.25 9.43 11.35
CA GLY A 195 -17.44 9.26 12.78
C GLY A 195 -18.12 7.93 13.13
N LYS A 196 -18.98 7.94 14.15
CA LYS A 196 -19.74 6.75 14.60
C LYS A 196 -20.71 6.21 13.55
N SER A 197 -21.19 7.03 12.62
CA SER A 197 -22.11 6.59 11.56
C SER A 197 -21.46 5.61 10.56
N ALA A 198 -20.14 5.62 10.43
CA ALA A 198 -19.40 4.68 9.60
C ALA A 198 -19.09 3.33 10.29
N ASP A 199 -19.34 3.21 11.61
CA ASP A 199 -19.00 2.00 12.37
C ASP A 199 -19.77 0.76 11.91
N PRO A 200 -21.09 0.79 11.63
CA PRO A 200 -21.82 -0.37 11.15
C PRO A 200 -21.26 -0.90 9.83
N LEU A 201 -20.86 -0.01 8.92
CA LEU A 201 -20.31 -0.38 7.62
C LEU A 201 -18.90 -0.98 7.75
N ARG A 202 -18.04 -0.43 8.65
CA ARG A 202 -16.76 -1.06 8.98
C ARG A 202 -16.92 -2.44 9.58
N GLN A 203 -17.87 -2.61 10.50
CA GLN A 203 -18.19 -3.92 11.08
C GLN A 203 -18.66 -4.92 10.01
N ALA A 204 -19.49 -4.49 9.07
CA ALA A 204 -19.92 -5.32 7.95
C ALA A 204 -18.73 -5.73 7.06
N ALA A 205 -17.80 -4.80 6.80
CA ALA A 205 -16.59 -5.09 6.05
C ALA A 205 -15.69 -6.11 6.78
N VAL A 206 -15.44 -5.94 8.08
CA VAL A 206 -14.68 -6.90 8.90
C VAL A 206 -15.34 -8.27 8.89
N LYS A 207 -16.67 -8.35 9.08
CA LYS A 207 -17.42 -9.62 9.01
C LYS A 207 -17.29 -10.29 7.64
N THR A 208 -17.23 -9.51 6.56
CA THR A 208 -17.03 -10.05 5.21
C THR A 208 -15.63 -10.66 5.08
N VAL A 209 -14.58 -10.00 5.58
CA VAL A 209 -13.21 -10.56 5.62
C VAL A 209 -13.19 -11.86 6.41
N VAL A 210 -13.74 -11.87 7.62
CA VAL A 210 -13.81 -13.06 8.49
C VAL A 210 -14.45 -14.22 7.75
N ARG A 211 -15.65 -14.01 7.16
CA ARG A 211 -16.35 -15.06 6.41
C ARG A 211 -15.53 -15.63 5.26
N VAL A 212 -14.83 -14.77 4.52
CA VAL A 212 -13.97 -15.22 3.41
C VAL A 212 -12.79 -16.01 3.94
N CYS A 213 -12.11 -15.54 4.98
CA CYS A 213 -11.00 -16.24 5.60
C CYS A 213 -11.41 -17.58 6.21
N ASP A 214 -12.55 -17.66 6.89
CA ASP A 214 -13.09 -18.91 7.41
C ASP A 214 -13.35 -19.92 6.29
N SER A 215 -13.95 -19.48 5.18
CA SER A 215 -14.18 -20.34 4.01
C SER A 215 -12.86 -20.84 3.44
N LEU A 216 -11.84 -19.98 3.29
CA LEU A 216 -10.53 -20.39 2.80
C LEU A 216 -9.84 -21.39 3.73
N GLN A 217 -9.90 -21.18 5.05
CA GLN A 217 -9.33 -22.10 6.04
C GLN A 217 -9.98 -23.50 5.97
N HIS A 218 -11.28 -23.57 5.68
CA HIS A 218 -11.97 -24.85 5.52
C HIS A 218 -11.66 -25.54 4.16
N CYS A 219 -11.46 -24.75 3.10
CA CYS A 219 -11.24 -25.29 1.76
C CYS A 219 -9.78 -25.64 1.46
N ARG A 220 -8.82 -25.03 2.17
CA ARG A 220 -7.40 -25.24 1.93
C ARG A 220 -6.83 -26.31 2.86
N ARG A 221 -6.09 -27.25 2.30
CA ARG A 221 -5.37 -28.25 3.10
C ARG A 221 -4.29 -27.61 3.99
N ARG A 222 -3.60 -26.59 3.45
CA ARG A 222 -2.64 -25.74 4.14
C ARG A 222 -3.00 -24.29 3.81
N PRO A 223 -3.73 -23.58 4.66
CA PRO A 223 -4.09 -22.22 4.39
C PRO A 223 -2.87 -21.28 4.55
N HIS A 224 -2.57 -20.52 3.50
CA HIS A 224 -1.64 -19.38 3.54
C HIS A 224 -2.42 -18.15 3.08
N ILE A 225 -2.91 -17.39 4.03
CA ILE A 225 -3.78 -16.25 3.77
C ILE A 225 -3.08 -14.98 4.24
N ILE A 226 -3.02 -13.97 3.37
CA ILE A 226 -2.59 -12.60 3.71
C ILE A 226 -3.79 -11.68 3.48
N VAL A 227 -4.16 -10.93 4.51
CA VAL A 227 -5.13 -9.83 4.42
C VAL A 227 -4.36 -8.53 4.59
N MET A 228 -4.48 -7.61 3.64
CA MET A 228 -3.74 -6.36 3.66
C MET A 228 -4.57 -5.19 3.14
N GLY A 229 -4.21 -3.98 3.52
CA GLY A 229 -4.82 -2.75 3.05
C GLY A 229 -4.97 -1.70 4.14
N ASP A 230 -5.66 -0.62 3.77
CA ASP A 230 -6.04 0.44 4.69
C ASP A 230 -7.26 0.03 5.52
N CYS A 231 -7.01 -0.32 6.77
CA CYS A 231 -8.06 -0.69 7.73
C CYS A 231 -8.79 0.55 8.30
N ASN A 232 -8.31 1.77 8.06
CA ASN A 232 -8.81 2.99 8.71
C ASN A 232 -8.98 2.83 10.23
N ALA A 233 -8.20 1.96 10.85
CA ALA A 233 -8.22 1.57 12.25
C ALA A 233 -6.82 1.17 12.68
N THR A 234 -6.45 1.38 13.93
CA THR A 234 -5.21 0.86 14.50
C THR A 234 -5.36 -0.62 14.87
N PRO A 235 -4.26 -1.39 14.98
CA PRO A 235 -4.33 -2.83 15.28
C PRO A 235 -5.00 -3.16 16.61
N THR A 236 -5.11 -2.19 17.52
CA THR A 236 -5.73 -2.32 18.85
C THR A 236 -7.20 -1.93 18.87
N ASP A 237 -7.74 -1.43 17.77
CA ASP A 237 -9.15 -1.04 17.70
C ASP A 237 -10.07 -2.24 17.85
N ARG A 238 -11.08 -2.10 18.71
CA ARG A 238 -12.05 -3.16 19.01
C ARG A 238 -12.78 -3.69 17.78
N GLN A 239 -12.94 -2.86 16.75
CA GLN A 239 -13.60 -3.25 15.50
C GLN A 239 -12.83 -4.34 14.73
N LEU A 240 -11.51 -4.47 14.96
CA LEU A 240 -10.65 -5.48 14.32
C LEU A 240 -10.52 -6.78 15.16
N LEU A 241 -11.06 -6.83 16.37
CA LEU A 241 -11.02 -8.04 17.19
C LEU A 241 -11.59 -9.30 16.48
N PRO A 242 -12.66 -9.22 15.67
CA PRO A 242 -13.15 -10.39 14.95
C PRO A 242 -12.11 -11.02 14.00
N LEU A 243 -11.16 -10.26 13.45
CA LEU A 243 -10.07 -10.83 12.65
C LEU A 243 -9.20 -11.78 13.49
N ARG A 244 -8.87 -11.39 14.73
CA ARG A 244 -8.12 -12.24 15.67
C ARG A 244 -8.89 -13.49 16.04
N SER A 245 -10.19 -13.35 16.31
CA SER A 245 -11.08 -14.47 16.66
C SER A 245 -11.21 -15.47 15.51
N ALA A 246 -11.05 -15.01 14.26
CA ALA A 246 -11.03 -15.86 13.06
C ALA A 246 -9.64 -16.48 12.77
N GLY A 247 -8.72 -16.44 13.73
CA GLY A 247 -7.37 -17.04 13.59
C GLY A 247 -6.36 -16.20 12.80
N LEU A 248 -6.70 -14.95 12.44
CA LEU A 248 -5.76 -14.06 11.78
C LEU A 248 -4.80 -13.43 12.81
N ARG A 249 -3.53 -13.44 12.48
CA ARG A 249 -2.45 -12.84 13.28
C ARG A 249 -2.02 -11.52 12.65
N TYR A 250 -2.03 -10.45 13.43
CA TYR A 250 -1.48 -9.17 13.00
C TYR A 250 0.04 -9.28 12.80
N VAL A 251 0.53 -8.78 11.68
CA VAL A 251 1.97 -8.66 11.39
C VAL A 251 2.40 -7.24 11.74
N PRO A 252 3.17 -7.04 12.84
CA PRO A 252 3.61 -5.72 13.24
C PRO A 252 4.50 -5.08 12.16
N ALA A 253 4.18 -3.85 11.79
CA ALA A 253 5.02 -3.08 10.89
C ALA A 253 6.16 -2.42 11.66
N VAL A 254 7.38 -2.78 11.32
CA VAL A 254 8.60 -2.17 11.90
C VAL A 254 8.83 -0.82 11.24
N ILE A 255 9.11 0.20 12.05
CA ILE A 255 9.59 1.48 11.57
C ILE A 255 11.11 1.38 11.39
N PRO A 256 11.67 1.73 10.21
CA PRO A 256 13.11 1.67 10.00
C PRO A 256 13.88 2.51 11.03
N ALA A 257 14.95 1.97 11.57
CA ALA A 257 15.78 2.66 12.57
C ALA A 257 16.30 3.99 12.01
N GLY A 258 16.24 5.06 12.81
CA GLY A 258 16.64 6.40 12.40
C GLY A 258 15.67 7.11 11.45
N SER A 259 14.55 6.46 11.09
CA SER A 259 13.51 7.09 10.28
C SER A 259 12.75 8.15 11.08
N PRO A 260 12.40 9.29 10.47
CA PRO A 260 11.66 10.34 11.15
C PRO A 260 10.14 10.09 11.22
N VAL A 261 9.66 8.93 10.74
CA VAL A 261 8.23 8.59 10.71
C VAL A 261 7.85 7.68 11.89
N GLY A 262 6.56 7.67 12.25
CA GLY A 262 6.05 6.84 13.35
C GLY A 262 4.89 5.91 12.95
N GLY A 263 4.61 5.78 11.64
CA GLY A 263 3.52 4.97 11.13
C GLY A 263 3.36 5.09 9.63
N THR A 264 2.22 4.64 9.11
CA THR A 264 1.90 4.71 7.67
C THR A 264 1.12 5.97 7.30
N TYR A 265 0.45 6.60 8.26
CA TYR A 265 -0.44 7.75 8.04
C TYR A 265 -0.23 8.82 9.11
N PHE A 266 -0.21 10.09 8.68
CA PHE A 266 -0.06 11.24 9.58
C PHE A 266 -1.31 12.11 9.61
N PHE A 267 -1.88 12.28 10.81
CA PHE A 267 -3.07 13.10 11.00
C PHE A 267 -3.07 13.81 12.36
N ARG A 268 -3.45 15.11 12.40
CA ARG A 268 -3.53 15.92 13.63
C ARG A 268 -2.27 15.84 14.49
N ASN A 269 -1.10 16.03 13.85
CA ASN A 269 0.22 15.99 14.46
C ASN A 269 0.63 14.65 15.09
N GLY A 270 0.01 13.54 14.64
CA GLY A 270 0.33 12.20 15.10
C GLY A 270 0.41 11.18 13.96
N TRP A 271 1.36 10.26 14.10
CA TRP A 271 1.48 9.08 13.24
C TRP A 271 0.59 7.94 13.73
N SER A 272 0.08 7.16 12.80
CA SER A 272 -0.66 5.92 13.10
C SER A 272 -0.40 4.87 12.02
N CYS A 273 -0.46 3.58 12.40
CA CYS A 273 -0.43 2.45 11.48
C CYS A 273 -1.87 2.01 11.20
N ILE A 274 -2.51 2.62 10.20
CA ILE A 274 -3.86 2.25 9.77
C ILE A 274 -3.85 1.34 8.55
N ASP A 275 -2.74 1.33 7.79
CA ASP A 275 -2.44 0.28 6.83
C ASP A 275 -1.90 -0.93 7.59
N GLN A 276 -2.40 -2.12 7.27
CA GLN A 276 -2.11 -3.31 8.07
C GLN A 276 -1.94 -4.54 7.18
N MET A 277 -1.20 -5.52 7.73
CA MET A 277 -1.14 -6.89 7.23
C MET A 277 -1.51 -7.86 8.33
N TRP A 278 -2.31 -8.86 7.97
CA TRP A 278 -2.74 -9.95 8.82
C TRP A 278 -2.53 -11.26 8.10
N THR A 279 -2.16 -12.31 8.81
CA THR A 279 -1.88 -13.63 8.22
C THR A 279 -2.64 -14.74 8.92
N CYS A 280 -3.01 -15.77 8.17
CA CYS A 280 -3.42 -17.05 8.69
C CYS A 280 -2.63 -18.16 7.98
N GLY A 281 -2.19 -19.16 8.74
CA GLY A 281 -1.26 -20.18 8.28
C GLY A 281 0.19 -19.90 8.69
N GLU A 282 1.11 -20.70 8.20
CA GLU A 282 2.52 -20.60 8.55
C GLU A 282 3.27 -19.77 7.49
N PHE A 283 3.96 -18.76 7.95
CA PHE A 283 4.83 -17.91 7.15
C PHE A 283 6.19 -17.84 7.82
N ARG A 284 7.19 -18.44 7.21
CA ARG A 284 8.54 -18.50 7.77
C ARG A 284 9.25 -17.17 7.57
N GLY A 285 9.84 -16.63 8.64
CA GLY A 285 10.58 -15.37 8.59
C GLY A 285 9.77 -14.18 8.14
N MET A 286 8.44 -14.16 8.45
CA MET A 286 7.57 -13.04 8.07
C MET A 286 7.99 -11.77 8.78
N GLU A 287 8.42 -10.80 8.01
CA GLU A 287 8.78 -9.45 8.46
C GLU A 287 7.97 -8.43 7.65
N CYS A 288 7.49 -7.39 8.32
CA CYS A 288 6.79 -6.28 7.69
C CYS A 288 7.40 -4.96 8.15
N GLN A 289 7.57 -4.01 7.26
CA GLN A 289 8.05 -2.68 7.60
C GLN A 289 7.27 -1.59 6.88
N VAL A 290 7.28 -0.39 7.46
CA VAL A 290 6.90 0.82 6.76
C VAL A 290 8.02 1.18 5.78
N PHE A 291 7.69 1.18 4.49
CA PHE A 291 8.65 1.59 3.47
C PHE A 291 8.64 3.11 3.34
N VAL A 292 9.79 3.71 3.53
CA VAL A 292 9.96 5.16 3.46
C VAL A 292 11.26 5.52 2.76
N ARG A 293 11.22 6.60 1.98
CA ARG A 293 12.37 7.27 1.38
C ARG A 293 12.20 8.79 1.54
N ASP A 294 13.29 9.53 1.56
CA ASP A 294 13.26 10.99 1.76
C ASP A 294 12.33 11.70 0.77
N TYR A 295 12.30 11.25 -0.48
CA TYR A 295 11.42 11.84 -1.50
C TYR A 295 9.91 11.62 -1.27
N MET A 296 9.55 10.71 -0.37
CA MET A 296 8.16 10.43 0.01
C MET A 296 7.70 11.32 1.17
N LEU A 297 8.58 12.14 1.70
CA LEU A 297 8.32 13.00 2.85
C LEU A 297 8.45 14.47 2.46
N GLU A 298 7.69 15.29 3.15
CA GLU A 298 7.82 16.75 3.17
C GLU A 298 7.75 17.23 4.61
N ARG A 299 8.06 18.51 4.86
CA ARG A 299 7.86 19.11 6.17
C ARG A 299 6.55 19.89 6.19
N ASN A 300 5.73 19.66 7.23
CA ASN A 300 4.54 20.47 7.47
C ASN A 300 4.90 21.88 8.02
N ALA A 301 3.89 22.68 8.33
CA ALA A 301 4.08 24.02 8.87
C ALA A 301 4.83 24.04 10.22
N ASP A 302 4.73 22.97 11.00
CA ASP A 302 5.41 22.79 12.30
C ASP A 302 6.82 22.22 12.13
N GLY A 303 7.30 22.03 10.89
CA GLY A 303 8.60 21.43 10.59
C GLY A 303 8.67 19.90 10.75
N LEU A 304 7.53 19.27 11.06
CA LEU A 304 7.47 17.81 11.24
C LEU A 304 7.51 17.08 9.88
N PRO A 305 8.22 15.95 9.77
CA PRO A 305 8.17 15.12 8.59
C PRO A 305 6.79 14.47 8.46
N VAL A 306 6.19 14.59 7.29
CA VAL A 306 4.88 14.02 6.96
C VAL A 306 4.92 13.42 5.56
N PRO A 307 4.00 12.51 5.20
CA PRO A 307 3.93 12.01 3.84
C PRO A 307 3.74 13.15 2.83
N PHE A 308 4.53 13.14 1.76
CA PHE A 308 4.41 14.08 0.65
C PHE A 308 3.21 13.69 -0.22
N ARG A 309 2.06 14.27 0.11
CA ARG A 309 0.78 13.96 -0.49
C ARG A 309 0.52 14.70 -1.80
N THR A 310 -0.41 14.18 -2.58
CA THR A 310 -0.79 14.77 -3.87
C THR A 310 -1.50 16.10 -3.70
N TYR A 311 -2.41 16.18 -2.72
CA TYR A 311 -3.18 17.39 -2.42
C TYR A 311 -3.19 17.71 -0.93
N ARG A 312 -3.21 19.03 -0.61
CA ARG A 312 -3.56 19.56 0.71
C ARG A 312 -4.79 20.43 0.58
N GLY A 313 -5.96 19.91 1.01
CA GLY A 313 -7.22 20.53 0.65
C GLY A 313 -7.32 20.58 -0.89
N PRO A 314 -7.69 21.71 -1.49
CA PRO A 314 -7.79 21.86 -2.94
C PRO A 314 -6.43 22.11 -3.64
N SER A 315 -5.36 22.39 -2.88
CA SER A 315 -4.06 22.75 -3.45
C SER A 315 -3.28 21.54 -3.90
N TYR A 316 -2.86 21.52 -5.15
CA TYR A 316 -1.99 20.47 -5.72
C TYR A 316 -0.56 20.66 -5.24
N HIS A 317 0.00 19.64 -4.58
CA HIS A 317 1.39 19.58 -4.12
C HIS A 317 2.25 18.67 -4.98
N GLY A 318 1.64 17.74 -5.71
CA GLY A 318 2.36 16.84 -6.61
C GLY A 318 3.22 15.80 -5.90
N GLY A 319 2.80 15.36 -4.75
CA GLY A 319 3.48 14.31 -3.98
C GLY A 319 3.15 12.89 -4.43
N TYR A 320 3.40 11.94 -3.55
CA TYR A 320 3.27 10.51 -3.76
C TYR A 320 1.95 9.97 -3.24
N SER A 321 1.69 10.11 -1.94
CA SER A 321 0.48 9.73 -1.23
C SER A 321 0.50 10.34 0.18
N ASP A 322 -0.66 10.42 0.82
CA ASP A 322 -0.78 10.71 2.25
C ASP A 322 -0.56 9.49 3.15
N HIS A 323 -0.30 8.33 2.54
CA HIS A 323 0.12 7.12 3.20
C HIS A 323 1.54 6.72 2.81
N LEU A 324 2.22 5.97 3.68
CA LEU A 324 3.46 5.26 3.39
C LEU A 324 3.14 3.77 3.22
N PRO A 325 3.71 3.09 2.21
CA PRO A 325 3.40 1.69 1.99
C PRO A 325 3.98 0.77 3.05
N LEU A 326 3.31 -0.36 3.25
CA LEU A 326 3.84 -1.52 3.93
C LEU A 326 4.50 -2.46 2.94
N VAL A 327 5.69 -2.94 3.28
CA VAL A 327 6.37 -4.00 2.54
C VAL A 327 6.70 -5.13 3.50
N ALA A 328 6.23 -6.32 3.16
CA ALA A 328 6.54 -7.52 3.91
C ALA A 328 7.30 -8.52 3.07
N ARG A 329 8.10 -9.37 3.72
CA ARG A 329 8.80 -10.50 3.13
C ARG A 329 8.64 -11.74 3.99
N PHE A 330 8.67 -12.90 3.37
CA PHE A 330 8.70 -14.20 4.02
C PHE A 330 9.41 -15.21 3.13
N PHE A 331 9.89 -16.28 3.73
CA PHE A 331 10.55 -17.36 3.00
C PHE A 331 9.52 -18.37 2.50
N LEU A 332 9.73 -18.85 1.28
CA LEU A 332 9.01 -19.98 0.72
C LEU A 332 9.75 -21.25 1.14
N ASP A 333 9.08 -22.15 1.84
CA ASP A 333 9.62 -23.48 2.10
C ASP A 333 9.46 -24.33 0.82
N PHE A 334 10.55 -24.89 0.33
CA PHE A 334 10.58 -25.86 -0.78
C PHE A 334 10.53 -27.28 -0.26
#